data_4b72e7ec5763cbff30dfd0eb2229a4ca
#
_entry.id   4b72e7ec5763cbff30dfd0eb2229a4ca
#
_cell.length_a   1.000
_cell.length_b   1.000
_cell.length_c   1.000
_cell.angle_alpha   90.00
_cell.angle_beta   90.00
_cell.angle_gamma   90.00
#
_symmetry.space_group_name_H-M   'P 1'
#
loop_
_entity.id
_entity.type
_entity.pdbx_description
1 polymer ?
#
loop_
_entity_poly.entity_id
_entity_poly.type
_entity_poly.pdbx_seq_one_letter_code
_entity_poly.pdbx_strand_id
1 'polypeptide(L)'
;MGTFAWYGCDNDWLCIFEHANFAGRKLQFSDEYWHDLDEWGFKDKTSSWVNNQDGGWTGCSGSDSGTLGDGAGDNRNMGACSASGNLGSYNDRAEDIYG
;
A
#
# COMPACT_ATOMS: atom_id res chain seq x y z
N MET A 1 -9.18 12.71 -20.82
CA MET A 1 -8.01 12.02 -20.22
C MET A 1 -8.48 11.06 -19.16
N GLY A 2 -8.00 9.87 -19.19
CA GLY A 2 -8.36 8.89 -18.18
C GLY A 2 -7.71 9.16 -16.83
N THR A 3 -8.02 8.30 -15.90
CA THR A 3 -7.42 8.32 -14.57
C THR A 3 -5.95 7.95 -14.67
N PHE A 4 -5.12 8.63 -13.91
CA PHE A 4 -3.72 8.23 -13.82
C PHE A 4 -3.58 7.05 -12.88
N ALA A 5 -2.80 6.07 -13.29
CA ALA A 5 -2.44 4.94 -12.47
C ALA A 5 -0.92 4.85 -12.42
N TRP A 6 -0.37 4.66 -11.23
CA TRP A 6 1.04 4.51 -11.03
C TRP A 6 1.29 3.09 -10.54
N TYR A 7 2.00 2.31 -11.34
CA TYR A 7 2.22 0.89 -11.05
C TYR A 7 0.92 0.13 -10.82
N GLY A 8 -0.16 0.50 -11.53
CA GLY A 8 -1.45 -0.15 -11.35
C GLY A 8 -2.26 0.35 -10.17
N CYS A 9 -1.81 1.40 -9.49
CA CYS A 9 -2.55 2.02 -8.38
C CYS A 9 -3.13 3.35 -8.84
N ASP A 10 -4.45 3.46 -8.81
CA ASP A 10 -5.14 4.65 -9.25
C ASP A 10 -4.81 5.84 -8.38
N ASN A 11 -4.95 7.03 -8.95
CA ASN A 11 -4.73 8.28 -8.24
C ASN A 11 -5.64 8.36 -7.00
N ASP A 12 -5.08 8.82 -5.90
CA ASP A 12 -5.74 8.97 -4.59
C ASP A 12 -5.95 7.67 -3.81
N TRP A 13 -5.33 6.58 -4.22
CA TRP A 13 -5.42 5.30 -3.53
C TRP A 13 -4.08 4.84 -2.98
N LEU A 14 -4.12 4.11 -1.87
CA LEU A 14 -3.01 3.34 -1.33
C LEU A 14 -3.26 1.89 -1.71
N CYS A 15 -2.32 1.28 -2.43
CA CYS A 15 -2.47 -0.07 -2.95
C CYS A 15 -1.42 -1.00 -2.39
N ILE A 16 -1.83 -2.24 -2.08
CA ILE A 16 -0.91 -3.31 -1.71
C ILE A 16 -1.12 -4.48 -2.66
N PHE A 17 -0.06 -5.22 -2.92
CA PHE A 17 -0.06 -6.29 -3.92
C PHE A 17 0.45 -7.58 -3.32
N GLU A 18 -0.11 -8.69 -3.78
CA GLU A 18 0.22 -10.02 -3.30
C GLU A 18 1.62 -10.46 -3.70
N HIS A 19 2.11 -9.99 -4.84
CA HIS A 19 3.42 -10.38 -5.36
C HIS A 19 4.33 -9.17 -5.51
N ALA A 20 5.63 -9.42 -5.55
CA ALA A 20 6.62 -8.38 -5.77
C ALA A 20 6.40 -7.71 -7.13
N ASN A 21 6.95 -6.53 -7.29
CA ASN A 21 6.88 -5.73 -8.51
C ASN A 21 5.44 -5.43 -8.94
N PHE A 22 4.57 -5.18 -7.95
CA PHE A 22 3.19 -4.70 -8.18
C PHE A 22 2.35 -5.70 -8.97
N ALA A 23 2.53 -6.98 -8.68
CA ALA A 23 1.84 -8.06 -9.36
C ALA A 23 0.90 -8.81 -8.42
N GLY A 24 0.02 -9.62 -9.00
CA GLY A 24 -0.92 -10.42 -8.26
C GLY A 24 -2.14 -9.64 -7.82
N ARG A 25 -2.82 -10.15 -6.80
CA ARG A 25 -4.03 -9.54 -6.28
C ARG A 25 -3.70 -8.18 -5.62
N LYS A 26 -4.56 -7.21 -5.87
CA LYS A 26 -4.42 -5.87 -5.35
C LYS A 26 -5.56 -5.54 -4.39
N LEU A 27 -5.24 -4.95 -3.26
CA LEU A 27 -6.21 -4.26 -2.41
C LEU A 27 -5.88 -2.78 -2.40
N GLN A 28 -6.93 -1.94 -2.27
CA GLN A 28 -6.71 -0.50 -2.26
C GLN A 28 -7.55 0.17 -1.18
N PHE A 29 -6.97 1.18 -0.55
CA PHE A 29 -7.54 1.89 0.58
C PHE A 29 -7.38 3.39 0.38
N SER A 30 -8.37 4.16 0.84
CA SER A 30 -8.31 5.62 0.77
C SER A 30 -8.80 6.30 2.05
N ASP A 31 -9.17 5.54 3.06
CA ASP A 31 -9.59 6.08 4.35
C ASP A 31 -8.45 6.03 5.37
N GLU A 32 -8.62 6.73 6.47
CA GLU A 32 -7.61 6.78 7.53
C GLU A 32 -8.01 5.94 8.72
N TYR A 33 -8.20 4.64 8.48
CA TYR A 33 -8.53 3.66 9.51
C TYR A 33 -7.60 2.46 9.41
N TRP A 34 -7.37 1.81 10.54
CA TRP A 34 -6.71 0.52 10.54
C TRP A 34 -7.66 -0.55 10.00
N HIS A 35 -7.17 -1.33 9.07
CA HIS A 35 -7.90 -2.45 8.50
C HIS A 35 -7.12 -3.73 8.75
N ASP A 36 -7.83 -4.76 9.22
CA ASP A 36 -7.27 -6.09 9.38
C ASP A 36 -7.31 -6.79 8.02
N LEU A 37 -6.13 -7.11 7.49
CA LEU A 37 -6.03 -7.72 6.16
C LEU A 37 -6.65 -9.12 6.09
N ASP A 38 -6.86 -9.77 7.23
CA ASP A 38 -7.54 -11.05 7.27
C ASP A 38 -8.99 -10.96 6.79
N GLU A 39 -9.61 -9.80 6.87
CA GLU A 39 -10.96 -9.59 6.36
C GLU A 39 -11.06 -9.80 4.85
N TRP A 40 -9.96 -9.68 4.14
CA TRP A 40 -9.90 -9.90 2.68
C TRP A 40 -9.11 -11.14 2.32
N GLY A 41 -8.74 -11.98 3.30
CA GLY A 41 -7.86 -13.10 3.02
C GLY A 41 -6.47 -12.68 2.58
N PHE A 42 -5.99 -11.53 3.04
CA PHE A 42 -4.73 -10.93 2.58
C PHE A 42 -3.67 -10.87 3.69
N LYS A 43 -3.93 -11.46 4.82
CA LYS A 43 -2.98 -11.50 5.92
C LYS A 43 -1.70 -12.22 5.48
N ASP A 44 -0.57 -11.64 5.80
CA ASP A 44 0.76 -12.17 5.47
C ASP A 44 1.01 -12.39 3.97
N LYS A 45 0.36 -11.59 3.12
CA LYS A 45 0.49 -11.74 1.67
C LYS A 45 1.06 -10.52 0.95
N THR A 46 1.24 -9.40 1.64
CA THR A 46 1.73 -8.18 0.98
C THR A 46 3.20 -8.31 0.60
N SER A 47 3.51 -8.10 -0.66
CA SER A 47 4.87 -8.17 -1.18
C SER A 47 5.33 -6.89 -1.84
N SER A 48 4.41 -6.01 -2.20
CA SER A 48 4.74 -4.69 -2.74
C SER A 48 3.59 -3.73 -2.47
N TRP A 49 3.87 -2.42 -2.56
CA TRP A 49 2.85 -1.42 -2.32
C TRP A 49 3.12 -0.16 -3.12
N VAL A 50 2.06 0.61 -3.36
CA VAL A 50 2.14 1.93 -3.97
C VAL A 50 1.29 2.87 -3.14
N ASN A 51 1.85 3.97 -2.69
CA ASN A 51 1.07 5.02 -2.05
C ASN A 51 0.87 6.15 -3.04
N ASN A 52 -0.26 6.13 -3.73
CA ASN A 52 -0.63 7.12 -4.73
C ASN A 52 -1.70 8.07 -4.21
N GLN A 53 -1.78 8.24 -2.91
CA GLN A 53 -2.64 9.24 -2.29
C GLN A 53 -2.06 10.63 -2.51
N ASP A 54 -2.77 11.64 -2.13
CA ASP A 54 -2.29 13.01 -2.09
C ASP A 54 -1.90 13.56 -3.47
N GLY A 55 -2.77 13.34 -4.45
CA GLY A 55 -2.60 13.88 -5.79
C GLY A 55 -1.75 13.04 -6.72
N GLY A 56 -1.27 11.92 -6.24
CA GLY A 56 -0.48 10.99 -7.02
C GLY A 56 0.89 11.54 -7.40
N TRP A 57 1.54 10.83 -8.31
CA TRP A 57 2.91 11.13 -8.67
C TRP A 57 3.09 12.44 -9.45
N THR A 58 2.02 12.96 -10.05
CA THR A 58 2.09 14.19 -10.85
C THR A 58 1.89 15.46 -10.04
N GLY A 59 1.28 15.36 -8.87
CA GLY A 59 0.97 16.54 -8.07
C GLY A 59 1.11 16.29 -6.59
N CYS A 60 2.04 15.45 -6.23
CA CYS A 60 2.19 14.98 -4.86
C CYS A 60 2.72 16.05 -3.93
N SER A 61 2.03 16.24 -2.81
CA SER A 61 2.51 17.12 -1.75
C SER A 61 3.33 16.38 -0.69
N GLY A 62 3.26 15.05 -0.67
CA GLY A 62 4.02 14.24 0.27
C GLY A 62 3.46 14.18 1.67
N SER A 63 2.18 14.48 1.86
CA SER A 63 1.61 14.62 3.21
C SER A 63 0.75 13.45 3.68
N ASP A 64 0.36 12.54 2.80
CA ASP A 64 -0.58 11.48 3.16
C ASP A 64 0.09 10.11 3.13
N SER A 65 0.78 9.77 4.21
CA SER A 65 1.46 8.49 4.33
C SER A 65 0.52 7.41 4.86
N GLY A 66 0.91 6.15 4.67
CA GLY A 66 0.22 5.00 5.22
C GLY A 66 1.18 4.13 6.02
N THR A 67 0.66 3.09 6.63
CA THR A 67 1.46 2.19 7.47
C THR A 67 1.02 0.75 7.28
N LEU A 68 2.00 -0.15 7.16
CA LEU A 68 1.77 -1.59 7.25
C LEU A 68 2.18 -2.06 8.64
N GLY A 69 1.37 -2.91 9.26
CA GLY A 69 1.67 -3.49 10.54
C GLY A 69 1.71 -5.00 10.48
N ASP A 70 2.53 -5.63 11.31
CA ASP A 70 2.64 -7.09 11.36
C ASP A 70 1.93 -7.71 12.57
N GLY A 71 1.19 -6.91 13.32
CA GLY A 71 0.48 -7.38 14.51
C GLY A 71 1.38 -7.57 15.73
N ALA A 72 2.69 -7.41 15.58
CA ALA A 72 3.66 -7.62 16.65
C ALA A 72 4.47 -6.37 16.97
N GLY A 73 4.06 -5.22 16.43
CA GLY A 73 4.70 -3.94 16.71
C GLY A 73 5.75 -3.51 15.69
N ASP A 74 6.06 -4.33 14.69
CA ASP A 74 6.96 -3.94 13.62
C ASP A 74 6.13 -3.32 12.49
N ASN A 75 6.07 -2.00 12.47
CA ASN A 75 5.30 -1.26 11.49
C ASN A 75 6.23 -0.64 10.45
N ARG A 76 5.77 -0.62 9.20
CA ARG A 76 6.52 -0.04 8.10
C ARG A 76 5.74 1.11 7.50
N ASN A 77 6.41 2.25 7.36
CA ASN A 77 5.81 3.44 6.78
C ASN A 77 5.77 3.34 5.26
N MET A 78 4.61 3.68 4.69
CA MET A 78 4.45 3.83 3.25
C MET A 78 4.33 5.31 2.95
N GLY A 79 5.45 5.94 2.67
CA GLY A 79 5.49 7.38 2.44
C GLY A 79 4.61 7.80 1.27
N ALA A 80 4.01 8.98 1.39
CA ALA A 80 3.15 9.51 0.33
C ALA A 80 3.94 9.61 -0.98
N CYS A 81 3.28 9.32 -2.08
CA CYS A 81 3.84 9.41 -3.42
C CYS A 81 5.09 8.56 -3.60
N SER A 82 5.11 7.40 -2.98
CA SER A 82 6.22 6.47 -3.14
C SER A 82 5.69 5.05 -3.33
N ALA A 83 6.59 4.17 -3.70
CA ALA A 83 6.26 2.78 -3.97
C ALA A 83 7.44 1.89 -3.59
N SER A 84 7.15 0.65 -3.24
CA SER A 84 8.18 -0.35 -3.01
C SER A 84 7.77 -1.64 -3.71
N GLY A 85 8.59 -2.08 -4.65
CA GLY A 85 8.34 -3.33 -5.38
C GLY A 85 8.82 -4.57 -4.65
N ASN A 86 9.50 -4.40 -3.53
CA ASN A 86 10.04 -5.52 -2.76
C ASN A 86 10.18 -5.11 -1.30
N LEU A 87 9.57 -5.88 -0.41
CA LEU A 87 9.59 -5.57 1.02
C LEU A 87 10.77 -6.19 1.76
N GLY A 88 11.62 -6.95 1.09
CA GLY A 88 12.77 -7.57 1.73
C GLY A 88 12.35 -8.50 2.86
N SER A 89 12.92 -8.32 4.05
CA SER A 89 12.60 -9.16 5.20
C SER A 89 11.17 -8.99 5.72
N TYR A 90 10.48 -7.93 5.30
CA TYR A 90 9.09 -7.69 5.69
C TYR A 90 8.09 -8.36 4.74
N ASN A 91 8.57 -9.00 3.69
CA ASN A 91 7.71 -9.64 2.70
C ASN A 91 6.81 -10.68 3.36
N ASP A 92 5.52 -10.67 2.99
CA ASP A 92 4.50 -11.58 3.50
C ASP A 92 4.29 -11.52 5.02
N ARG A 93 4.60 -10.38 5.66
CA ARG A 93 4.43 -10.23 7.12
C ARG A 93 3.31 -9.29 7.52
N ALA A 94 2.78 -8.48 6.61
CA ALA A 94 1.77 -7.49 6.96
C ALA A 94 0.44 -8.15 7.34
N GLU A 95 -0.11 -7.77 8.49
CA GLU A 95 -1.39 -8.26 8.98
C GLU A 95 -2.46 -7.18 8.99
N ASP A 96 -2.06 -5.91 9.06
CA ASP A 96 -2.98 -4.80 9.04
C ASP A 96 -2.39 -3.61 8.28
N ILE A 97 -3.24 -2.67 7.93
CA ILE A 97 -2.86 -1.51 7.13
C ILE A 97 -3.63 -0.28 7.61
N TYR A 98 -2.94 0.85 7.60
CA TYR A 98 -3.53 2.16 7.86
C TYR A 98 -3.30 3.04 6.63
N GLY A 99 -4.35 3.48 5.99
CA GLY A 99 -4.28 4.36 4.83
C GLY A 99 -4.49 5.83 5.19
#